data_026e6d3e0e506d96e2f1b37bba958e0c
#
_entry.id   026e6d3e0e506d96e2f1b37bba958e0c
#
_cell.length_a   1.000
_cell.length_b   1.000
_cell.length_c   1.000
_cell.angle_alpha   90.00
_cell.angle_beta   90.00
_cell.angle_gamma   90.00
#
_symmetry.space_group_name_H-M   'P 1'
#
loop_
_entity.id
_entity.type
_entity.pdbx_description
1 polymer ?
#
loop_
_entity_poly.entity_id
_entity_poly.type
_entity_poly.pdbx_seq_one_letter_code
_entity_poly.pdbx_strand_id
1 'polypeptide(L)'
;MTIFKKTLVALAATAAMAAAQAAPTNVGGVIIDPSSPFDFTGTSAQIYQNINGITGEVSGYGFVTTLNNTTQGTFAPNGELTFTFSGYMPGATVGNATYYSGGLFNVFYDTSKDAGDGSGLTLANASNGVNWLSLVGNGGFSGGATLKGETNPGPSLAGFGLLDVVGGLAAYHLDTNGRDNGADLAFTSSFTTVLGPNRYFGSANFNGNSVPEPASLALLGLGLVGMAMTRRKRSK
;
A
#
# COMPACT_ATOMS: atom_id res chain seq x y z
N MET A 1 -23.20 -36.69 -31.54
CA MET A 1 -23.83 -35.55 -30.80
C MET A 1 -23.35 -35.40 -29.35
N THR A 2 -22.70 -36.37 -28.74
CA THR A 2 -22.17 -36.33 -27.37
C THR A 2 -20.82 -35.61 -27.22
N ILE A 3 -19.94 -35.70 -28.21
CA ILE A 3 -18.60 -35.04 -28.17
C ILE A 3 -18.73 -33.50 -28.26
N PHE A 4 -19.61 -33.02 -29.13
CA PHE A 4 -19.84 -31.57 -29.29
C PHE A 4 -20.37 -30.89 -28.01
N LYS A 5 -21.19 -31.60 -27.23
CA LYS A 5 -21.70 -31.08 -25.94
C LYS A 5 -20.60 -31.04 -24.86
N LYS A 6 -19.65 -31.98 -24.88
CA LYS A 6 -18.55 -32.02 -23.91
C LYS A 6 -17.50 -30.94 -24.23
N THR A 7 -17.21 -30.65 -25.50
CA THR A 7 -16.33 -29.56 -25.91
C THR A 7 -16.92 -28.18 -25.62
N LEU A 8 -18.22 -27.99 -25.78
CA LEU A 8 -18.88 -26.73 -25.47
C LEU A 8 -18.86 -26.41 -23.97
N VAL A 9 -19.02 -27.41 -23.11
CA VAL A 9 -18.93 -27.25 -21.65
C VAL A 9 -17.50 -26.95 -21.19
N ALA A 10 -16.51 -27.62 -21.80
CA ALA A 10 -15.09 -27.34 -21.50
C ALA A 10 -14.68 -25.93 -21.94
N LEU A 11 -15.16 -25.48 -23.12
CA LEU A 11 -14.90 -24.11 -23.62
C LEU A 11 -15.59 -23.04 -22.77
N ALA A 12 -16.80 -23.28 -22.27
CA ALA A 12 -17.49 -22.37 -21.37
C ALA A 12 -16.82 -22.29 -19.99
N ALA A 13 -16.26 -23.39 -19.48
CA ALA A 13 -15.53 -23.43 -18.23
C ALA A 13 -14.18 -22.68 -18.33
N THR A 14 -13.45 -22.83 -19.45
CA THR A 14 -12.21 -22.08 -19.67
C THR A 14 -12.45 -20.59 -19.91
N ALA A 15 -13.55 -20.21 -20.59
CA ALA A 15 -13.93 -18.81 -20.74
C ALA A 15 -14.35 -18.17 -19.40
N ALA A 16 -15.01 -18.93 -18.52
CA ALA A 16 -15.38 -18.43 -17.18
C ALA A 16 -14.15 -18.25 -16.27
N MET A 17 -13.13 -19.08 -16.41
CA MET A 17 -11.88 -18.92 -15.64
C MET A 17 -11.04 -17.72 -16.13
N ALA A 18 -11.08 -17.39 -17.41
CA ALA A 18 -10.40 -16.24 -17.97
C ALA A 18 -11.06 -14.89 -17.57
N ALA A 19 -12.32 -14.92 -17.13
CA ALA A 19 -13.06 -13.73 -16.71
C ALA A 19 -13.06 -13.49 -15.19
N ALA A 20 -12.43 -14.38 -14.41
CA ALA A 20 -12.30 -14.23 -12.97
C ALA A 20 -11.10 -13.33 -12.61
N GLN A 21 -11.07 -12.11 -13.16
CA GLN A 21 -10.21 -11.07 -12.60
C GLN A 21 -10.86 -10.56 -11.32
N ALA A 22 -10.06 -10.37 -10.28
CA ALA A 22 -10.56 -9.76 -9.06
C ALA A 22 -11.06 -8.35 -9.38
N ALA A 23 -12.28 -8.04 -8.93
CA ALA A 23 -12.87 -6.71 -9.13
C ALA A 23 -12.27 -5.70 -8.15
N PRO A 24 -12.25 -4.40 -8.50
CA PRO A 24 -11.89 -3.37 -7.54
C PRO A 24 -12.74 -3.46 -6.27
N THR A 25 -12.09 -3.45 -5.12
CA THR A 25 -12.71 -3.62 -3.80
C THR A 25 -12.62 -2.32 -3.02
N ASN A 26 -13.72 -1.90 -2.39
CA ASN A 26 -13.72 -0.76 -1.48
C ASN A 26 -13.36 -1.23 -0.06
N VAL A 27 -12.21 -0.81 0.41
CA VAL A 27 -11.68 -1.12 1.74
C VAL A 27 -11.67 0.15 2.59
N GLY A 28 -12.66 0.28 3.46
CA GLY A 28 -12.77 1.42 4.38
C GLY A 28 -12.80 2.80 3.70
N GLY A 29 -13.40 2.89 2.50
CA GLY A 29 -13.50 4.13 1.73
C GLY A 29 -12.45 4.28 0.61
N VAL A 30 -11.46 3.40 0.55
CA VAL A 30 -10.41 3.37 -0.47
C VAL A 30 -10.65 2.25 -1.46
N ILE A 31 -10.58 2.54 -2.75
CA ILE A 31 -10.75 1.56 -3.82
C ILE A 31 -9.38 0.98 -4.17
N ILE A 32 -9.23 -0.31 -3.93
CA ILE A 32 -8.07 -1.13 -4.32
C ILE A 32 -8.45 -1.93 -5.55
N ASP A 33 -7.61 -1.95 -6.58
CA ASP A 33 -7.81 -2.74 -7.79
C ASP A 33 -6.77 -3.88 -7.85
N PRO A 34 -7.12 -5.10 -7.41
CA PRO A 34 -6.21 -6.24 -7.42
C PRO A 34 -5.98 -6.82 -8.83
N SER A 35 -6.64 -6.29 -9.87
CA SER A 35 -6.36 -6.67 -11.27
C SER A 35 -5.13 -5.98 -11.84
N SER A 36 -4.64 -4.94 -11.19
CA SER A 36 -3.37 -4.29 -11.55
C SER A 36 -2.20 -5.23 -11.24
N PRO A 37 -1.20 -5.38 -12.14
CA PRO A 37 -0.03 -6.24 -11.90
C PRO A 37 0.78 -5.88 -10.65
N PHE A 38 0.58 -4.68 -10.17
CA PHE A 38 1.06 -4.17 -8.89
C PHE A 38 -0.01 -3.21 -8.40
N ASP A 39 -0.99 -3.71 -7.72
CA ASP A 39 -2.19 -2.99 -7.36
C ASP A 39 -2.02 -1.97 -6.22
N PHE A 40 -0.82 -1.84 -5.70
CA PHE A 40 -0.39 -0.77 -4.81
C PHE A 40 0.92 -0.13 -5.31
N THR A 41 1.07 0.02 -6.64
CA THR A 41 2.20 0.72 -7.26
C THR A 41 1.80 2.08 -7.79
N GLY A 42 2.80 2.94 -7.99
CA GLY A 42 2.57 4.31 -8.45
C GLY A 42 1.83 5.15 -7.42
N THR A 43 1.89 4.74 -6.16
CA THR A 43 1.42 5.54 -5.04
C THR A 43 2.42 6.64 -4.80
N SER A 44 2.13 7.83 -5.26
CA SER A 44 2.94 9.00 -4.96
C SER A 44 2.31 9.81 -3.83
N ALA A 45 3.16 10.47 -3.06
CA ALA A 45 2.75 11.25 -1.91
C ALA A 45 3.63 12.50 -1.76
N GLN A 46 3.06 13.54 -1.20
CA GLN A 46 3.81 14.63 -0.58
C GLN A 46 4.22 14.21 0.83
N ILE A 47 5.44 14.52 1.23
CA ILE A 47 5.97 14.12 2.52
C ILE A 47 6.72 15.27 3.21
N TYR A 48 6.42 15.45 4.49
CA TYR A 48 7.14 16.33 5.41
C TYR A 48 7.92 15.45 6.39
N GLN A 49 9.23 15.68 6.45
CA GLN A 49 10.12 14.98 7.36
C GLN A 49 10.71 15.92 8.39
N ASN A 50 10.81 15.45 9.61
CA ASN A 50 11.52 16.10 10.69
C ASN A 50 12.60 15.16 11.25
N ILE A 51 13.79 15.68 11.48
CA ILE A 51 14.87 14.96 12.15
C ILE A 51 15.05 15.61 13.53
N ASN A 52 14.88 14.84 14.60
CA ASN A 52 15.09 15.35 15.94
C ASN A 52 16.57 15.74 16.13
N GLY A 53 16.84 16.99 16.43
CA GLY A 53 18.21 17.51 16.55
C GLY A 53 19.03 16.95 17.74
N ILE A 54 18.38 16.26 18.67
CA ILE A 54 19.04 15.65 19.85
C ILE A 54 19.23 14.15 19.62
N THR A 55 18.15 13.44 19.24
CA THR A 55 18.18 11.97 19.12
C THR A 55 18.50 11.49 17.71
N GLY A 56 18.36 12.35 16.70
CA GLY A 56 18.45 11.97 15.29
C GLY A 56 17.23 11.18 14.78
N GLU A 57 16.21 10.99 15.61
CA GLU A 57 14.98 10.28 15.20
C GLU A 57 14.35 10.95 13.98
N VAL A 58 14.00 10.12 13.00
CA VAL A 58 13.26 10.55 11.81
C VAL A 58 11.78 10.28 12.02
N SER A 59 10.99 11.35 11.82
CA SER A 59 9.53 11.33 11.90
C SER A 59 8.92 12.25 10.85
N GLY A 60 7.61 12.16 10.65
CA GLY A 60 6.94 13.06 9.74
C GLY A 60 5.51 12.64 9.41
N TYR A 61 4.98 13.25 8.35
CA TYR A 61 3.63 13.03 7.87
C TYR A 61 3.55 13.33 6.37
N GLY A 62 2.48 12.88 5.75
CA GLY A 62 2.30 13.09 4.32
C GLY A 62 0.87 12.89 3.85
N PHE A 63 0.70 13.11 2.55
CA PHE A 63 -0.56 13.07 1.84
C PHE A 63 -0.41 12.23 0.57
N VAL A 64 -1.27 11.22 0.38
CA VAL A 64 -1.24 10.37 -0.80
C VAL A 64 -1.93 11.08 -1.97
N THR A 65 -1.17 11.41 -3.00
CA THR A 65 -1.67 12.14 -4.18
C THR A 65 -2.23 11.23 -5.26
N THR A 66 -1.60 10.07 -5.45
CA THR A 66 -2.06 9.05 -6.40
C THR A 66 -1.96 7.66 -5.80
N LEU A 67 -2.86 6.79 -6.19
CA LEU A 67 -2.85 5.36 -5.92
C LEU A 67 -3.13 4.62 -7.24
N ASN A 68 -2.23 3.70 -7.65
CA ASN A 68 -2.34 2.98 -8.93
C ASN A 68 -2.55 3.92 -10.13
N ASN A 69 -1.81 5.04 -10.16
CA ASN A 69 -1.93 6.09 -11.18
C ASN A 69 -3.31 6.77 -11.26
N THR A 70 -4.18 6.57 -10.28
CA THR A 70 -5.44 7.29 -10.17
C THR A 70 -5.34 8.41 -9.13
N THR A 71 -6.11 9.47 -9.31
CA THR A 71 -6.15 10.59 -8.38
C THR A 71 -7.05 10.28 -7.18
N GLN A 72 -6.91 11.04 -6.12
CA GLN A 72 -7.69 10.91 -4.89
C GLN A 72 -9.20 10.85 -5.13
N GLY A 73 -9.75 11.66 -6.05
CA GLY A 73 -11.17 11.63 -6.38
C GLY A 73 -11.65 10.28 -6.95
N THR A 74 -10.74 9.42 -7.42
CA THR A 74 -11.02 8.09 -7.93
C THR A 74 -10.81 7.02 -6.88
N PHE A 75 -9.63 7.00 -6.22
CA PHE A 75 -9.34 5.95 -5.24
C PHE A 75 -9.97 6.20 -3.86
N ALA A 76 -10.23 7.46 -3.50
CA ALA A 76 -10.87 7.85 -2.24
C ALA A 76 -11.96 8.92 -2.48
N PRO A 77 -13.06 8.60 -3.19
CA PRO A 77 -14.02 9.59 -3.69
C PRO A 77 -14.69 10.40 -2.58
N ASN A 78 -14.86 9.83 -1.40
CA ASN A 78 -15.52 10.46 -0.26
C ASN A 78 -14.56 10.84 0.87
N GLY A 79 -13.24 10.81 0.64
CA GLY A 79 -12.25 11.08 1.66
C GLY A 79 -10.89 11.40 1.08
N GLU A 80 -9.91 11.31 1.94
CA GLU A 80 -8.49 11.47 1.61
C GLU A 80 -7.66 10.43 2.36
N LEU A 81 -6.46 10.12 1.83
CA LEU A 81 -5.46 9.31 2.50
C LEU A 81 -4.30 10.20 2.93
N THR A 82 -4.04 10.18 4.21
CA THR A 82 -2.89 10.82 4.85
C THR A 82 -2.09 9.78 5.61
N PHE A 83 -0.89 10.12 6.04
CA PHE A 83 -0.08 9.21 6.83
C PHE A 83 0.85 9.93 7.79
N THR A 84 1.26 9.22 8.83
CA THR A 84 2.32 9.62 9.74
C THR A 84 3.37 8.53 9.86
N PHE A 85 4.60 8.92 10.17
CA PHE A 85 5.68 7.99 10.49
C PHE A 85 6.55 8.54 11.62
N SER A 86 7.10 7.64 12.44
CA SER A 86 7.92 7.98 13.60
C SER A 86 8.75 6.79 14.08
N GLY A 87 9.63 7.02 15.05
CA GLY A 87 10.37 5.96 15.70
C GLY A 87 11.51 5.36 14.88
N TYR A 88 11.94 6.00 13.81
CA TYR A 88 13.13 5.61 13.06
C TYR A 88 14.39 6.16 13.76
N MET A 89 15.05 5.32 14.52
CA MET A 89 16.24 5.71 15.29
C MET A 89 17.52 5.49 14.50
N PRO A 90 18.43 6.48 14.43
CA PRO A 90 19.67 6.35 13.67
C PRO A 90 20.60 5.34 14.33
N GLY A 91 21.24 4.52 13.50
CA GLY A 91 22.25 3.56 13.86
C GLY A 91 23.58 3.84 13.14
N ALA A 92 24.12 2.82 12.46
CA ALA A 92 25.39 2.94 11.75
C ALA A 92 25.31 3.89 10.54
N THR A 93 26.37 4.67 10.33
CA THR A 93 26.57 5.46 9.12
C THR A 93 27.74 4.90 8.34
N VAL A 94 27.55 4.61 7.06
CA VAL A 94 28.56 4.09 6.14
C VAL A 94 28.59 4.97 4.89
N GLY A 95 29.66 5.71 4.70
CA GLY A 95 29.74 6.70 3.63
C GLY A 95 28.70 7.82 3.81
N ASN A 96 27.85 8.00 2.81
CA ASN A 96 26.73 8.96 2.84
C ASN A 96 25.39 8.35 3.33
N ALA A 97 25.39 7.07 3.67
CA ALA A 97 24.19 6.35 4.11
C ALA A 97 24.15 6.19 5.63
N THR A 98 23.03 6.55 6.24
CA THR A 98 22.69 6.24 7.64
C THR A 98 21.59 5.19 7.66
N TYR A 99 21.79 4.16 8.48
CA TYR A 99 20.85 3.07 8.68
C TYR A 99 20.05 3.31 9.95
N TYR A 100 18.73 3.19 9.85
CA TYR A 100 17.81 3.41 10.97
C TYR A 100 17.13 2.11 11.37
N SER A 101 16.81 1.98 12.65
CA SER A 101 16.05 0.87 13.20
C SER A 101 14.68 1.32 13.72
N GLY A 102 13.78 0.37 13.92
CA GLY A 102 12.42 0.64 14.38
C GLY A 102 11.53 1.12 13.22
N GLY A 103 10.71 2.12 13.50
CA GLY A 103 9.78 2.71 12.55
C GLY A 103 8.35 2.21 12.70
N LEU A 104 7.44 3.17 12.90
CA LEU A 104 6.01 3.02 12.81
C LEU A 104 5.52 3.87 11.65
N PHE A 105 4.60 3.34 10.86
CA PHE A 105 3.98 4.03 9.75
C PHE A 105 2.47 3.78 9.80
N ASN A 106 1.67 4.83 9.89
CA ASN A 106 0.22 4.72 9.95
C ASN A 106 -0.41 5.53 8.82
N VAL A 107 -1.29 4.89 8.06
CA VAL A 107 -2.10 5.53 7.03
C VAL A 107 -3.51 5.72 7.56
N PHE A 108 -4.07 6.90 7.34
CA PHE A 108 -5.39 7.28 7.81
C PHE A 108 -6.29 7.61 6.62
N TYR A 109 -7.54 7.17 6.71
CA TYR A 109 -8.61 7.59 5.81
C TYR A 109 -9.49 8.61 6.53
N ASP A 110 -9.58 9.81 5.97
CA ASP A 110 -10.38 10.89 6.53
C ASP A 110 -11.45 11.37 5.54
N THR A 111 -12.67 11.50 6.03
CA THR A 111 -13.81 12.02 5.26
C THR A 111 -13.94 13.54 5.29
N SER A 112 -13.23 14.21 6.19
CA SER A 112 -13.28 15.67 6.29
C SER A 112 -12.54 16.38 5.14
N LYS A 113 -11.57 15.69 4.50
CA LYS A 113 -10.75 16.22 3.40
C LYS A 113 -10.08 17.56 3.77
N ASP A 114 -9.61 17.67 5.01
CA ASP A 114 -9.04 18.90 5.55
C ASP A 114 -7.55 19.09 5.22
N ALA A 115 -6.89 18.06 4.67
CA ALA A 115 -5.57 18.18 4.06
C ALA A 115 -5.64 18.78 2.64
N GLY A 116 -6.81 18.75 1.99
CA GLY A 116 -7.08 19.35 0.70
C GLY A 116 -6.26 18.71 -0.43
N ASP A 117 -5.40 19.50 -1.07
CA ASP A 117 -4.43 19.03 -2.07
C ASP A 117 -3.04 18.78 -1.48
N GLY A 118 -2.95 18.72 -0.15
CA GLY A 118 -1.71 18.61 0.61
C GLY A 118 -1.09 19.97 1.00
N SER A 119 -1.57 21.09 0.47
CA SER A 119 -1.02 22.41 0.79
C SER A 119 -1.34 22.87 2.22
N GLY A 120 -2.45 22.39 2.78
CA GLY A 120 -2.88 22.64 4.16
C GLY A 120 -2.44 21.56 5.16
N LEU A 121 -1.63 20.59 4.74
CA LEU A 121 -1.28 19.45 5.56
C LEU A 121 -0.47 19.82 6.79
N THR A 122 -0.94 19.35 7.93
CA THR A 122 -0.28 19.44 9.24
C THR A 122 -0.23 18.04 9.88
N LEU A 123 0.58 17.87 10.93
CA LEU A 123 0.56 16.59 11.66
C LEU A 123 -0.84 16.30 12.25
N ALA A 124 -1.58 17.31 12.66
CA ALA A 124 -2.90 17.13 13.27
C ALA A 124 -3.91 16.58 12.27
N ASN A 125 -4.04 17.17 11.08
CA ASN A 125 -4.97 16.68 10.07
C ASN A 125 -4.45 15.47 9.26
N ALA A 126 -3.15 15.18 9.33
CA ALA A 126 -2.60 13.94 8.80
C ALA A 126 -2.89 12.70 9.67
N SER A 127 -3.41 12.87 10.89
CA SER A 127 -3.63 11.79 11.85
C SER A 127 -5.03 11.76 12.46
N ASN A 128 -5.97 12.59 11.98
CA ASN A 128 -7.32 12.70 12.54
C ASN A 128 -8.33 11.73 11.91
N GLY A 129 -7.97 11.04 10.84
CA GLY A 129 -8.79 10.03 10.16
C GLY A 129 -8.85 8.69 10.90
N VAL A 130 -9.62 7.76 10.32
CA VAL A 130 -9.66 6.36 10.78
C VAL A 130 -8.36 5.66 10.37
N ASN A 131 -7.76 4.89 11.26
CA ASN A 131 -6.57 4.10 10.94
C ASN A 131 -6.90 3.07 9.86
N TRP A 132 -6.42 3.34 8.64
CA TRP A 132 -6.66 2.51 7.47
C TRP A 132 -5.63 1.39 7.33
N LEU A 133 -4.33 1.70 7.63
CA LEU A 133 -3.25 0.72 7.58
C LEU A 133 -2.18 1.09 8.61
N SER A 134 -1.73 0.12 9.40
CA SER A 134 -0.59 0.24 10.30
C SER A 134 0.54 -0.67 9.86
N LEU A 135 1.75 -0.10 9.81
CA LEU A 135 2.94 -0.81 9.38
C LEU A 135 4.09 -0.55 10.37
N VAL A 136 5.00 -1.52 10.41
CA VAL A 136 6.28 -1.39 11.13
C VAL A 136 7.44 -1.58 10.15
N GLY A 137 8.60 -1.04 10.50
CA GLY A 137 9.80 -1.24 9.68
C GLY A 137 10.22 -2.71 9.63
N ASN A 138 10.46 -3.23 8.42
CA ASN A 138 11.02 -4.56 8.20
C ASN A 138 12.55 -4.51 8.17
N GLY A 139 13.21 -5.40 8.91
CA GLY A 139 14.68 -5.43 9.11
C GLY A 139 15.50 -5.94 7.92
N GLY A 140 15.12 -5.60 6.68
CA GLY A 140 15.73 -6.10 5.45
C GLY A 140 17.11 -5.53 5.08
N PHE A 141 17.63 -4.59 5.86
CA PHE A 141 18.96 -3.99 5.60
C PHE A 141 20.03 -4.53 6.53
N SER A 142 21.30 -4.19 6.21
CA SER A 142 22.46 -4.59 7.00
C SER A 142 22.29 -4.26 8.48
N GLY A 143 22.56 -5.24 9.34
CA GLY A 143 22.41 -5.10 10.80
C GLY A 143 20.95 -5.09 11.30
N GLY A 144 19.97 -5.52 10.47
CA GLY A 144 18.56 -5.51 10.84
C GLY A 144 17.92 -4.12 10.78
N ALA A 145 18.53 -3.19 10.07
CA ALA A 145 17.96 -1.86 9.87
C ALA A 145 16.69 -1.92 9.00
N THR A 146 15.79 -0.99 9.23
CA THR A 146 14.46 -0.92 8.60
C THR A 146 14.34 0.19 7.57
N LEU A 147 15.22 1.19 7.66
CA LEU A 147 15.29 2.32 6.74
C LEU A 147 16.75 2.66 6.47
N LYS A 148 17.06 2.92 5.20
CA LYS A 148 18.32 3.49 4.74
C LYS A 148 18.08 4.92 4.28
N GLY A 149 18.71 5.90 4.92
CA GLY A 149 18.72 7.29 4.52
C GLY A 149 20.05 7.66 3.88
N GLU A 150 20.03 8.41 2.79
CA GLU A 150 21.21 8.88 2.11
C GLU A 150 21.24 10.42 2.02
N THR A 151 22.41 11.00 2.28
CA THR A 151 22.67 12.41 2.00
C THR A 151 23.31 12.54 0.62
N ASN A 152 22.71 13.32 -0.25
CA ASN A 152 23.24 13.61 -1.57
C ASN A 152 23.93 14.98 -1.58
N PRO A 153 24.73 15.30 -2.62
CA PRO A 153 25.30 16.63 -2.75
C PRO A 153 24.23 17.73 -2.70
N GLY A 154 24.44 18.76 -1.90
CA GLY A 154 23.47 19.80 -1.59
C GLY A 154 22.54 19.40 -0.42
N PRO A 155 21.39 20.06 -0.24
CA PRO A 155 20.45 19.79 0.85
C PRO A 155 19.53 18.57 0.57
N SER A 156 19.86 17.73 -0.39
CA SER A 156 19.03 16.62 -0.84
C SER A 156 19.22 15.39 0.04
N LEU A 157 18.09 14.80 0.46
CA LEU A 157 18.05 13.53 1.19
C LEU A 157 17.24 12.51 0.39
N ALA A 158 17.61 11.25 0.48
CA ALA A 158 16.84 10.14 -0.06
C ALA A 158 16.64 9.08 1.03
N GLY A 159 15.53 8.35 0.95
CA GLY A 159 15.23 7.26 1.87
C GLY A 159 14.70 6.04 1.12
N PHE A 160 15.06 4.87 1.64
CA PHE A 160 14.49 3.59 1.20
C PHE A 160 14.20 2.72 2.42
N GLY A 161 12.97 2.25 2.55
CA GLY A 161 12.50 1.42 3.66
C GLY A 161 11.68 0.24 3.19
N LEU A 162 11.63 -0.79 4.02
CA LEU A 162 10.74 -1.94 3.89
C LEU A 162 9.78 -1.94 5.08
N LEU A 163 8.53 -2.29 4.85
CA LEU A 163 7.44 -2.18 5.81
C LEU A 163 6.62 -3.47 5.85
N ASP A 164 6.30 -3.92 7.06
CA ASP A 164 5.41 -5.04 7.34
C ASP A 164 4.06 -4.53 7.84
N VAL A 165 2.97 -5.07 7.33
CA VAL A 165 1.61 -4.78 7.78
C VAL A 165 1.36 -5.42 9.15
N VAL A 166 0.88 -4.63 10.10
CA VAL A 166 0.58 -5.10 11.46
C VAL A 166 -0.85 -4.81 11.90
N GLY A 167 -1.63 -4.06 11.11
CA GLY A 167 -3.01 -3.75 11.47
C GLY A 167 -3.66 -2.70 10.57
N GLY A 168 -4.85 -2.25 10.96
CA GLY A 168 -5.69 -1.32 10.22
C GLY A 168 -6.77 -2.02 9.38
N LEU A 169 -7.70 -1.23 8.82
CA LEU A 169 -8.83 -1.75 8.03
C LEU A 169 -8.38 -2.51 6.78
N ALA A 170 -7.26 -2.09 6.17
CA ALA A 170 -6.73 -2.68 4.95
C ALA A 170 -5.74 -3.82 5.19
N ALA A 171 -5.43 -4.18 6.44
CA ALA A 171 -4.41 -5.17 6.76
C ALA A 171 -4.62 -6.49 6.01
N TYR A 172 -5.83 -7.07 6.06
CA TYR A 172 -6.15 -8.33 5.38
C TYR A 172 -5.86 -8.31 3.87
N HIS A 173 -5.95 -7.14 3.24
CA HIS A 173 -5.76 -6.98 1.80
C HIS A 173 -4.30 -6.71 1.41
N LEU A 174 -3.45 -6.26 2.33
CA LEU A 174 -2.10 -5.77 2.03
C LEU A 174 -0.98 -6.55 2.75
N ASP A 175 -1.31 -7.48 3.65
CA ASP A 175 -0.37 -8.42 4.29
C ASP A 175 -0.06 -9.56 3.31
N THR A 176 0.94 -9.35 2.46
CA THR A 176 1.25 -10.21 1.30
C THR A 176 2.62 -10.87 1.39
N ASN A 177 3.55 -10.34 2.17
CA ASN A 177 4.95 -10.74 2.22
C ASN A 177 5.62 -10.79 0.82
N GLY A 178 5.13 -9.97 -0.10
CA GLY A 178 5.48 -10.03 -1.52
C GLY A 178 6.70 -9.20 -1.94
N ARG A 179 7.37 -8.51 -0.99
CA ARG A 179 8.54 -7.68 -1.24
C ARG A 179 9.81 -8.32 -0.70
N ASP A 180 10.94 -7.65 -0.92
CA ASP A 180 12.24 -8.08 -0.43
C ASP A 180 12.19 -8.34 1.09
N ASN A 181 12.89 -9.38 1.55
CA ASN A 181 12.94 -9.85 2.92
C ASN A 181 11.56 -10.20 3.53
N GLY A 182 10.58 -10.55 2.69
CA GLY A 182 9.22 -10.86 3.13
C GLY A 182 8.42 -9.65 3.59
N ALA A 183 8.84 -8.44 3.27
CA ALA A 183 8.06 -7.24 3.56
C ALA A 183 6.81 -7.16 2.67
N ASP A 184 5.82 -6.40 3.11
CA ASP A 184 4.58 -6.17 2.37
C ASP A 184 4.69 -4.98 1.42
N LEU A 185 5.31 -3.89 1.87
CA LEU A 185 5.51 -2.68 1.09
C LEU A 185 6.98 -2.25 1.08
N ALA A 186 7.40 -1.67 -0.04
CA ALA A 186 8.62 -0.89 -0.14
C ALA A 186 8.26 0.60 -0.18
N PHE A 187 9.08 1.40 0.47
CA PHE A 187 8.92 2.84 0.57
C PHE A 187 10.17 3.53 0.07
N THR A 188 10.02 4.55 -0.76
CA THR A 188 11.12 5.43 -1.20
C THR A 188 10.73 6.88 -0.97
N SER A 189 11.69 7.72 -0.63
CA SER A 189 11.48 9.15 -0.46
C SER A 189 12.64 9.96 -1.05
N SER A 190 12.33 11.19 -1.45
CA SER A 190 13.31 12.15 -1.93
C SER A 190 12.93 13.54 -1.43
N PHE A 191 13.87 14.20 -0.79
CA PHE A 191 13.69 15.53 -0.22
C PHE A 191 14.66 16.49 -0.89
N THR A 192 14.14 17.57 -1.43
CA THR A 192 14.92 18.62 -2.13
C THR A 192 14.69 19.98 -1.53
N THR A 193 13.67 20.15 -0.68
CA THR A 193 13.33 21.41 -0.08
C THR A 193 13.56 21.37 1.42
N VAL A 194 14.35 22.32 1.92
CA VAL A 194 14.58 22.53 3.35
C VAL A 194 13.64 23.61 3.84
N LEU A 195 12.77 23.28 4.79
CA LEU A 195 11.78 24.19 5.37
C LEU A 195 12.30 24.92 6.62
N GLY A 196 13.47 24.52 7.12
CA GLY A 196 14.09 25.05 8.33
C GLY A 196 15.05 24.05 8.95
N PRO A 197 15.61 24.32 10.12
CA PRO A 197 16.51 23.36 10.78
C PRO A 197 15.85 22.00 10.92
N ASN A 198 16.48 20.94 10.35
CA ASN A 198 16.02 19.56 10.42
C ASN A 198 14.61 19.27 9.88
N ARG A 199 14.06 20.15 9.06
CA ARG A 199 12.73 20.01 8.45
C ARG A 199 12.84 20.01 6.93
N TYR A 200 12.28 18.99 6.31
CA TYR A 200 12.39 18.74 4.89
C TYR A 200 11.02 18.49 4.28
N PHE A 201 10.87 18.87 3.01
CA PHE A 201 9.71 18.58 2.19
C PHE A 201 10.15 17.88 0.91
N GLY A 202 9.37 16.92 0.46
CA GLY A 202 9.69 16.13 -0.72
C GLY A 202 8.54 15.28 -1.22
N SER A 203 8.91 14.23 -1.94
CA SER A 203 7.98 13.22 -2.45
C SER A 203 8.32 11.85 -1.88
N ALA A 204 7.32 11.00 -1.83
CA ALA A 204 7.46 9.59 -1.46
C ALA A 204 6.70 8.71 -2.44
N ASN A 205 7.14 7.46 -2.56
CA ASN A 205 6.43 6.43 -3.30
C ASN A 205 6.34 5.18 -2.44
N PHE A 206 5.16 4.55 -2.47
CA PHE A 206 4.89 3.25 -1.88
C PHE A 206 4.69 2.23 -2.98
N ASN A 207 5.11 1.01 -2.73
CA ASN A 207 5.07 -0.07 -3.69
C ASN A 207 4.81 -1.39 -2.97
N GLY A 208 3.69 -2.04 -3.28
CA GLY A 208 3.26 -3.31 -2.72
C GLY A 208 2.24 -3.98 -3.63
N ASN A 209 1.68 -5.08 -3.16
CA ASN A 209 0.60 -5.80 -3.83
C ASN A 209 -0.54 -6.02 -2.84
N SER A 210 -1.78 -6.13 -3.33
CA SER A 210 -2.86 -6.65 -2.50
C SER A 210 -2.96 -8.18 -2.61
N VAL A 211 -3.60 -8.77 -1.61
CA VAL A 211 -3.99 -10.18 -1.65
C VAL A 211 -5.15 -10.32 -2.62
N PRO A 212 -5.03 -11.07 -3.74
CA PRO A 212 -6.15 -11.31 -4.63
C PRO A 212 -7.28 -12.00 -3.87
N GLU A 213 -8.53 -11.58 -4.07
CA GLU A 213 -9.67 -12.32 -3.51
C GLU A 213 -9.58 -13.80 -3.92
N PRO A 214 -9.75 -14.75 -2.98
CA PRO A 214 -9.58 -16.15 -3.29
C PRO A 214 -10.46 -16.56 -4.46
N ALA A 215 -9.86 -17.11 -5.51
CA ALA A 215 -10.58 -17.76 -6.61
C ALA A 215 -11.57 -18.86 -6.13
N SER A 216 -11.49 -19.23 -4.85
CA SER A 216 -12.45 -20.10 -4.14
C SER A 216 -13.90 -19.61 -4.21
N LEU A 217 -14.17 -18.30 -4.22
CA LEU A 217 -15.52 -17.77 -4.40
C LEU A 217 -16.05 -18.02 -5.81
N ALA A 218 -15.21 -17.85 -6.83
CA ALA A 218 -15.55 -18.18 -8.22
C ALA A 218 -15.73 -19.68 -8.39
N LEU A 219 -14.86 -20.50 -7.78
CA LEU A 219 -14.98 -21.98 -7.78
C LEU A 219 -16.20 -22.46 -7.01
N LEU A 220 -16.55 -21.83 -5.88
CA LEU A 220 -17.78 -22.12 -5.15
C LEU A 220 -19.02 -21.78 -5.99
N GLY A 221 -19.03 -20.63 -6.64
CA GLY A 221 -20.11 -20.23 -7.56
C GLY A 221 -20.27 -21.21 -8.72
N LEU A 222 -19.18 -21.63 -9.37
CA LEU A 222 -19.19 -22.64 -10.43
C LEU A 222 -19.61 -24.01 -9.91
N GLY A 223 -19.19 -24.39 -8.72
CA GLY A 223 -19.61 -25.62 -8.04
C GLY A 223 -21.11 -25.67 -7.78
N LEU A 224 -21.70 -24.56 -7.29
CA LEU A 224 -23.15 -24.44 -7.07
C LEU A 224 -23.94 -24.50 -8.37
N VAL A 225 -23.49 -23.81 -9.43
CA VAL A 225 -24.11 -23.89 -10.76
C VAL A 225 -24.02 -25.32 -11.32
N GLY A 226 -22.87 -25.98 -11.17
CA GLY A 226 -22.69 -27.38 -11.57
C GLY A 226 -23.65 -28.33 -10.84
N MET A 227 -23.84 -28.15 -9.53
CA MET A 227 -24.80 -28.93 -8.73
C MET A 227 -26.26 -28.66 -9.14
N ALA A 228 -26.61 -27.41 -9.43
CA ALA A 228 -27.95 -27.06 -9.89
C ALA A 228 -28.30 -27.71 -11.24
N MET A 229 -27.33 -27.77 -12.16
CA MET A 229 -27.50 -28.42 -13.48
C MET A 229 -27.64 -29.93 -13.37
N THR A 230 -26.96 -30.61 -12.44
CA THR A 230 -27.07 -32.07 -12.24
C THR A 230 -28.42 -32.44 -11.61
N ARG A 231 -28.94 -31.62 -10.70
CA ARG A 231 -30.24 -31.83 -10.06
C ARG A 231 -31.40 -31.78 -11.07
N ARG A 232 -31.32 -30.89 -12.06
CA ARG A 232 -32.33 -30.75 -13.12
C ARG A 232 -32.40 -31.96 -14.08
N LYS A 233 -31.34 -32.76 -14.17
CA LYS A 233 -31.31 -33.98 -14.99
C LYS A 233 -31.92 -35.24 -14.31
N ARG A 234 -32.07 -35.23 -12.97
CA ARG A 234 -32.66 -36.33 -12.23
C ARG A 234 -34.19 -36.25 -12.08
N SER A 235 -34.78 -35.14 -12.50
CA SER A 235 -36.21 -34.86 -12.41
C SER A 235 -37.01 -35.09 -13.72
N LYS A 236 -36.42 -35.85 -14.66
CA LYS A 236 -37.14 -36.33 -15.88
C LYS A 236 -37.10 -37.82 -16.00
#